data_547b3e6d9cbf19934972348d52b5159b
#
_entry.id   547b3e6d9cbf19934972348d52b5159b
#
_cell.length_a   1.000
_cell.length_b   1.000
_cell.length_c   1.000
_cell.angle_alpha   90.00
_cell.angle_beta   90.00
_cell.angle_gamma   90.00
#
_symmetry.space_group_name_H-M   'P 1'
#
loop_
_entity.id
_entity.type
_entity.pdbx_description
1 polymer ?
#
loop_
_entity_poly.entity_id
_entity_poly.type
_entity_poly.pdbx_seq_one_letter_code
_entity_poly.pdbx_strand_id
1 'polypeptide(L)'
;MKADKLEKYLDELSEGTDFDFRISEIKNGEVELYMQGDNPCNEDWCTEITIKNPKTKKELIETLHEKLWRLYDNFDVEEETYLMLEAKRNGFQGVPGVVDLVHNEEYKKNALKEFAEKLRDLL
;
A
#
# COMPACT_ATOMS: atom_id res chain seq x y z
N MET A 1 -9.68 17.24 10.63
CA MET A 1 -9.91 17.57 9.21
C MET A 1 -11.21 16.91 8.74
N LYS A 2 -11.99 17.61 7.96
CA LYS A 2 -13.23 17.06 7.41
C LYS A 2 -12.93 16.09 6.25
N ALA A 3 -13.84 15.14 6.03
CA ALA A 3 -13.67 14.08 5.04
C ALA A 3 -13.35 14.61 3.64
N ASP A 4 -14.09 15.62 3.17
CA ASP A 4 -13.90 16.17 1.81
C ASP A 4 -12.50 16.74 1.58
N LYS A 5 -11.99 17.45 2.57
CA LYS A 5 -10.65 18.04 2.52
C LYS A 5 -9.56 16.96 2.60
N LEU A 6 -9.78 15.98 3.45
CA LEU A 6 -8.88 14.84 3.60
C LEU A 6 -8.81 14.03 2.31
N GLU A 7 -9.95 13.73 1.70
CA GLU A 7 -10.04 13.02 0.43
C GLU A 7 -9.29 13.76 -0.68
N LYS A 8 -9.46 15.08 -0.76
CA LYS A 8 -8.74 15.90 -1.73
C LYS A 8 -7.23 15.80 -1.56
N TYR A 9 -6.73 15.88 -0.34
CA TYR A 9 -5.30 15.77 -0.08
C TYR A 9 -4.78 14.37 -0.36
N LEU A 10 -5.54 13.34 -0.03
CA LEU A 10 -5.16 11.95 -0.35
C LEU A 10 -5.07 11.75 -1.85
N ASP A 11 -6.00 12.29 -2.63
CA ASP A 11 -5.96 12.22 -4.09
C ASP A 11 -4.74 12.95 -4.65
N GLU A 12 -4.42 14.12 -4.14
CA GLU A 12 -3.24 14.87 -4.54
C GLU A 12 -1.93 14.11 -4.23
N LEU A 13 -1.85 13.49 -3.06
CA LEU A 13 -0.65 12.76 -2.64
C LEU A 13 -0.47 11.45 -3.40
N SER A 14 -1.56 10.79 -3.76
CA SER A 14 -1.51 9.52 -4.50
C SER A 14 -1.39 9.70 -6.02
N GLU A 15 -1.57 10.92 -6.52
CA GLU A 15 -1.45 11.21 -7.95
C GLU A 15 -0.07 10.82 -8.49
N GLY A 16 -0.07 10.08 -9.59
CA GLY A 16 1.17 9.58 -10.19
C GLY A 16 1.78 8.36 -9.50
N THR A 17 1.12 7.83 -8.49
CA THR A 17 1.50 6.57 -7.82
C THR A 17 0.55 5.45 -8.23
N ASP A 18 0.93 4.22 -7.87
CA ASP A 18 0.09 3.04 -8.13
C ASP A 18 -0.98 2.83 -7.05
N PHE A 19 -1.19 3.82 -6.18
CA PHE A 19 -2.11 3.70 -5.06
C PHE A 19 -3.26 4.67 -5.14
N ASP A 20 -4.42 4.20 -4.63
CA ASP A 20 -5.59 5.00 -4.38
C ASP A 20 -6.02 4.82 -2.93
N PHE A 21 -6.54 5.88 -2.33
CA PHE A 21 -7.07 5.85 -0.98
C PHE A 21 -8.57 6.06 -0.98
N ARG A 22 -9.25 5.34 -0.09
CA ARG A 22 -10.66 5.53 0.18
C ARG A 22 -10.85 5.65 1.68
N ILE A 23 -11.59 6.67 2.11
CA ILE A 23 -11.94 6.83 3.52
C ILE A 23 -13.07 5.85 3.83
N SER A 24 -12.83 4.95 4.77
CA SER A 24 -13.83 4.01 5.26
C SER A 24 -14.66 4.63 6.38
N GLU A 25 -14.01 5.17 7.39
CA GLU A 25 -14.68 5.74 8.55
C GLU A 25 -13.80 6.79 9.22
N ILE A 26 -14.44 7.83 9.75
CA ILE A 26 -13.80 8.81 10.64
C ILE A 26 -14.51 8.72 11.98
N LYS A 27 -13.79 8.30 13.03
CA LYS A 27 -14.36 8.07 14.33
C LYS A 27 -13.33 8.23 15.44
N ASN A 28 -13.72 8.85 16.54
CA ASN A 28 -12.89 8.99 17.75
C ASN A 28 -11.51 9.63 17.48
N GLY A 29 -11.44 10.58 16.57
CA GLY A 29 -10.17 11.24 16.23
C GLY A 29 -9.25 10.42 15.36
N GLU A 30 -9.72 9.30 14.83
CA GLU A 30 -8.99 8.42 13.92
C GLU A 30 -9.69 8.33 12.56
N VAL A 31 -8.90 8.05 11.53
CA VAL A 31 -9.41 7.82 10.19
C VAL A 31 -9.00 6.43 9.74
N GLU A 32 -9.99 5.64 9.36
CA GLU A 32 -9.75 4.35 8.71
C GLU A 32 -9.73 4.54 7.21
N LEU A 33 -8.64 4.10 6.59
CA LEU A 33 -8.41 4.21 5.16
C LEU A 33 -8.26 2.82 4.55
N TYR A 34 -8.83 2.67 3.35
CA TYR A 34 -8.45 1.60 2.45
C TYR A 34 -7.42 2.15 1.47
N MET A 35 -6.26 1.51 1.42
CA MET A 35 -5.25 1.78 0.41
C MET A 35 -5.31 0.63 -0.59
N GLN A 36 -5.66 0.95 -1.82
CA GLN A 36 -5.73 0.00 -2.92
C GLN A 36 -4.55 0.23 -3.85
N GLY A 37 -3.83 -0.84 -4.17
CA GLY A 37 -2.73 -0.79 -5.11
C GLY A 37 -3.09 -1.43 -6.42
N ASP A 38 -2.73 -0.77 -7.53
CA ASP A 38 -2.80 -1.34 -8.86
C ASP A 38 -1.56 -2.19 -9.11
N ASN A 39 -1.72 -3.20 -9.94
CA ASN A 39 -0.70 -4.18 -10.21
C ASN A 39 -0.70 -4.51 -11.70
N PRO A 40 0.46 -4.50 -12.37
CA PRO A 40 0.55 -4.84 -13.79
C PRO A 40 0.10 -6.27 -14.11
N CYS A 41 0.03 -7.15 -13.12
CA CYS A 41 -0.48 -8.52 -13.29
C CYS A 41 -1.99 -8.64 -13.07
N ASN A 42 -2.72 -7.53 -13.02
CA ASN A 42 -4.17 -7.43 -12.83
C ASN A 42 -4.69 -8.01 -11.50
N GLU A 43 -3.85 -8.07 -10.49
CA GLU A 43 -4.28 -8.37 -9.14
C GLU A 43 -4.32 -7.10 -8.30
N ASP A 44 -5.51 -6.59 -8.05
CA ASP A 44 -5.69 -5.50 -7.12
C ASP A 44 -5.49 -6.02 -5.69
N TRP A 45 -4.78 -5.26 -4.88
CA TRP A 45 -4.66 -5.56 -3.47
C TRP A 45 -5.12 -4.36 -2.65
N CYS A 46 -5.65 -4.67 -1.49
CA CYS A 46 -6.18 -3.65 -0.59
C CYS A 46 -5.69 -3.92 0.83
N THR A 47 -5.29 -2.87 1.51
CA THR A 47 -4.96 -2.95 2.93
C THR A 47 -5.66 -1.84 3.70
N GLU A 48 -6.03 -2.15 4.93
CA GLU A 48 -6.58 -1.15 5.84
C GLU A 48 -5.47 -0.52 6.65
N ILE A 49 -5.49 0.80 6.73
CA ILE A 49 -4.62 1.55 7.63
C ILE A 49 -5.45 2.50 8.46
N THR A 50 -5.07 2.66 9.71
CA THR A 50 -5.69 3.60 10.62
C THR A 50 -4.68 4.69 10.96
N ILE A 51 -5.06 5.93 10.75
CA ILE A 51 -4.24 7.09 11.08
C ILE A 51 -4.98 8.00 12.05
N LYS A 52 -4.23 8.78 12.81
CA LYS A 52 -4.81 9.87 13.57
C LYS A 52 -5.37 10.91 12.60
N ASN A 53 -6.56 11.43 12.85
CA ASN A 53 -7.14 12.47 12.00
C ASN A 53 -6.21 13.70 11.97
N PRO A 54 -5.60 14.01 10.81
CA PRO A 54 -4.66 15.11 10.74
C PRO A 54 -5.35 16.47 10.79
N LYS A 55 -4.67 17.45 11.31
CA LYS A 55 -5.15 18.84 11.33
C LYS A 55 -4.70 19.62 10.12
N THR A 56 -3.57 19.25 9.55
CA THR A 56 -2.95 19.92 8.42
C THR A 56 -2.50 18.90 7.37
N LYS A 57 -2.26 19.37 6.15
CA LYS A 57 -1.69 18.54 5.07
C LYS A 57 -0.32 17.98 5.46
N LYS A 58 0.51 18.78 6.12
CA LYS A 58 1.83 18.35 6.58
C LYS A 58 1.73 17.19 7.57
N GLU A 59 0.82 17.28 8.54
CA GLU A 59 0.57 16.22 9.51
C GLU A 59 0.08 14.94 8.80
N LEU A 60 -0.76 15.08 7.78
CA LEU A 60 -1.20 13.95 6.95
C LEU A 60 0.00 13.28 6.27
N ILE A 61 0.88 14.06 5.66
CA ILE A 61 2.07 13.53 4.98
C ILE A 61 2.98 12.78 5.97
N GLU A 62 3.24 13.37 7.13
CA GLU A 62 4.04 12.74 8.19
C GLU A 62 3.46 11.40 8.63
N THR A 63 2.16 11.37 8.87
CA THR A 63 1.47 10.17 9.33
C THR A 63 1.45 9.08 8.27
N LEU A 64 1.14 9.42 7.03
CA LEU A 64 1.15 8.48 5.91
C LEU A 64 2.56 7.93 5.65
N HIS A 65 3.57 8.79 5.67
CA HIS A 65 4.96 8.39 5.51
C HIS A 65 5.34 7.31 6.52
N GLU A 66 5.03 7.54 7.79
CA GLU A 66 5.31 6.57 8.85
C GLU A 66 4.59 5.24 8.63
N LYS A 67 3.30 5.30 8.27
CA LYS A 67 2.51 4.08 8.03
C LYS A 67 3.00 3.28 6.83
N LEU A 68 3.29 3.95 5.73
CA LEU A 68 3.79 3.30 4.52
C LEU A 68 5.17 2.68 4.74
N TRP A 69 6.03 3.36 5.49
CA TRP A 69 7.34 2.84 5.84
C TRP A 69 7.23 1.58 6.69
N ARG A 70 6.31 1.55 7.65
CA ARG A 70 6.04 0.36 8.46
C ARG A 70 5.49 -0.78 7.63
N LEU A 71 4.59 -0.50 6.69
CA LEU A 71 4.09 -1.52 5.76
C LEU A 71 5.21 -2.10 4.92
N TYR A 72 6.12 -1.27 4.44
CA TYR A 72 7.29 -1.70 3.70
C TYR A 72 8.20 -2.60 4.55
N ASP A 73 8.53 -2.17 5.78
CA ASP A 73 9.41 -2.91 6.67
C ASP A 73 8.84 -4.26 7.10
N ASN A 74 7.52 -4.35 7.23
CA ASN A 74 6.83 -5.57 7.66
C ASN A 74 6.31 -6.41 6.49
N PHE A 75 6.66 -6.03 5.26
CA PHE A 75 6.21 -6.73 4.08
C PHE A 75 6.90 -8.08 3.95
N ASP A 76 6.12 -9.16 4.02
CA ASP A 76 6.64 -10.53 4.02
C ASP A 76 6.72 -11.11 2.60
N VAL A 77 7.87 -10.92 1.96
CA VAL A 77 8.15 -11.53 0.66
C VAL A 77 8.47 -13.03 0.80
N GLU A 78 8.91 -13.48 1.99
CA GLU A 78 9.27 -14.87 2.22
C GLU A 78 8.07 -15.81 2.14
N GLU A 79 6.91 -15.35 2.59
CA GLU A 79 5.66 -16.12 2.51
C GLU A 79 5.30 -16.45 1.06
N GLU A 80 5.42 -15.49 0.17
CA GLU A 80 5.17 -15.71 -1.26
C GLU A 80 6.19 -16.68 -1.87
N THR A 81 7.45 -16.56 -1.48
CA THR A 81 8.50 -17.49 -1.91
C THR A 81 8.18 -18.91 -1.44
N TYR A 82 7.69 -19.04 -0.22
CA TYR A 82 7.27 -20.34 0.34
C TYR A 82 6.12 -20.94 -0.46
N LEU A 83 5.10 -20.16 -0.77
CA LEU A 83 3.97 -20.62 -1.59
C LEU A 83 4.42 -21.05 -2.99
N MET A 84 5.36 -20.35 -3.58
CA MET A 84 5.93 -20.73 -4.87
C MET A 84 6.66 -22.08 -4.80
N LEU A 85 7.46 -22.28 -3.75
CA LEU A 85 8.17 -23.55 -3.54
C LEU A 85 7.18 -24.69 -3.32
N GLU A 86 6.13 -24.45 -2.56
CA GLU A 86 5.07 -25.43 -2.33
C GLU A 86 4.33 -25.80 -3.62
N ALA A 87 4.01 -24.81 -4.44
CA ALA A 87 3.43 -25.02 -5.75
C ALA A 87 4.31 -25.89 -6.65
N LYS A 88 5.62 -25.67 -6.64
CA LYS A 88 6.59 -26.50 -7.37
C LYS A 88 6.59 -27.95 -6.90
N ARG A 89 6.54 -28.17 -5.59
CA ARG A 89 6.47 -29.52 -5.01
C ARG A 89 5.21 -30.27 -5.46
N ASN A 90 4.13 -29.55 -5.65
CA ASN A 90 2.84 -30.10 -6.08
C ASN A 90 2.71 -30.24 -7.60
N GLY A 91 3.79 -30.04 -8.36
CA GLY A 91 3.80 -30.20 -9.81
C GLY A 91 3.30 -29.02 -10.60
N PHE A 92 3.18 -27.85 -9.98
CA PHE A 92 2.79 -26.61 -10.65
C PHE A 92 3.97 -25.86 -11.27
N GLN A 93 5.09 -26.52 -11.44
CA GLN A 93 6.27 -25.94 -12.05
C GLN A 93 5.99 -25.52 -13.50
N GLY A 94 6.29 -24.27 -13.83
CA GLY A 94 6.04 -23.73 -15.16
C GLY A 94 4.62 -23.19 -15.36
N VAL A 95 3.78 -23.20 -14.33
CA VAL A 95 2.46 -22.54 -14.38
C VAL A 95 2.70 -21.02 -14.30
N PRO A 96 2.23 -20.24 -15.29
CA PRO A 96 2.50 -18.79 -15.35
C PRO A 96 2.15 -18.02 -14.05
N GLY A 97 1.06 -18.37 -13.40
CA GLY A 97 0.61 -17.69 -12.19
C GLY A 97 1.56 -17.77 -10.98
N VAL A 98 2.43 -18.76 -10.92
CA VAL A 98 3.37 -18.93 -9.79
C VAL A 98 4.53 -17.94 -9.87
N VAL A 99 5.06 -17.71 -11.06
CA VAL A 99 6.12 -16.73 -11.29
C VAL A 99 5.58 -15.31 -11.09
N ASP A 100 4.35 -15.08 -11.54
CA ASP A 100 3.69 -13.78 -11.43
C ASP A 100 3.46 -13.38 -9.97
N LEU A 101 3.17 -14.34 -9.06
CA LEU A 101 2.99 -14.07 -7.64
C LEU A 101 4.25 -13.45 -7.00
N VAL A 102 5.43 -13.99 -7.28
CA VAL A 102 6.69 -13.47 -6.72
C VAL A 102 7.00 -12.07 -7.27
N HIS A 103 6.90 -11.88 -8.57
CA HIS A 103 7.11 -10.57 -9.19
C HIS A 103 6.10 -9.54 -8.68
N ASN A 104 4.89 -9.99 -8.42
CA ASN A 104 3.82 -9.19 -7.89
C ASN A 104 4.13 -8.63 -6.51
N GLU A 105 4.63 -9.48 -5.61
CA GLU A 105 4.99 -9.08 -4.25
C GLU A 105 6.21 -8.14 -4.23
N GLU A 106 7.20 -8.39 -5.05
CA GLU A 106 8.35 -7.48 -5.22
C GLU A 106 7.88 -6.11 -5.75
N TYR A 107 6.97 -6.11 -6.71
CA TYR A 107 6.39 -4.90 -7.27
C TYR A 107 5.65 -4.10 -6.18
N LYS A 108 4.80 -4.74 -5.40
CA LYS A 108 4.07 -4.11 -4.29
C LYS A 108 5.04 -3.49 -3.28
N LYS A 109 6.06 -4.23 -2.89
CA LYS A 109 7.07 -3.77 -1.95
C LYS A 109 7.80 -2.54 -2.46
N ASN A 110 8.22 -2.56 -3.72
CA ASN A 110 8.90 -1.43 -4.35
C ASN A 110 7.97 -0.22 -4.49
N ALA A 111 6.71 -0.44 -4.81
CA ALA A 111 5.71 0.63 -4.90
C ALA A 111 5.48 1.31 -3.55
N LEU A 112 5.43 0.56 -2.46
CA LEU A 112 5.34 1.10 -1.10
C LEU A 112 6.56 1.96 -0.77
N LYS A 113 7.75 1.48 -1.10
CA LYS A 113 8.99 2.21 -0.88
C LYS A 113 9.02 3.52 -1.65
N GLU A 114 8.71 3.48 -2.94
CA GLU A 114 8.68 4.66 -3.80
C GLU A 114 7.69 5.71 -3.31
N PHE A 115 6.51 5.26 -2.87
CA PHE A 115 5.53 6.18 -2.33
C PHE A 115 5.97 6.79 -0.99
N ALA A 116 6.54 6.00 -0.09
CA ALA A 116 7.09 6.50 1.16
C ALA A 116 8.22 7.53 0.92
N GLU A 117 9.08 7.28 -0.05
CA GLU A 117 10.15 8.22 -0.44
C GLU A 117 9.57 9.51 -1.02
N LYS A 118 8.54 9.41 -1.85
CA LYS A 118 7.84 10.58 -2.39
C LYS A 118 7.27 11.45 -1.26
N LEU A 119 6.64 10.85 -0.27
CA LEU A 119 6.11 11.58 0.89
C LEU A 119 7.21 12.21 1.72
N ARG A 120 8.32 11.52 1.92
CA ARG A 120 9.49 12.05 2.63
C ARG A 120 10.02 13.31 1.94
N ASP A 121 10.08 13.31 0.62
CA ASP A 121 10.58 14.44 -0.16
C ASP A 121 9.65 15.67 -0.07
N LEU A 122 8.40 15.48 0.33
CA LEU A 122 7.44 16.56 0.58
C LEU A 122 7.53 17.13 2.00
N LEU A 123 8.25 16.47 2.88
CA LEU A 123 8.52 16.95 4.24
C LEU A 123 9.79 17.82 4.24
#